data_2631c4e3918a854873af87b0e5d7b58a
#
_entry.id   2631c4e3918a854873af87b0e5d7b58a
#
_cell.length_a   1.000
_cell.length_b   1.000
_cell.length_c   1.000
_cell.angle_alpha   90.00
_cell.angle_beta   90.00
_cell.angle_gamma   90.00
#
_symmetry.space_group_name_H-M   'P 1'
#
loop_
_entity.id
_entity.type
_entity.pdbx_description
1 polymer ?
#
loop_
_entity_poly.entity_id
_entity_poly.type
_entity_poly.pdbx_seq_one_letter_code
_entity_poly.pdbx_strand_id
1 'polypeptide(L)'
;MELFESLKQKISGKDLKIVFPEGTDTRILGAANRLNADGLITPVFIGNVKEVTETLISRGINPEGFEIYDPENCGRFETMTETFVERRKGKVTEEQAKEILKDPNCFGTMLVYMGIADGMVSGAIHSTADTVRPALQIIKTKPGVKSVSGAFIMVRGRDDNEKYIFGDCAINIKPDAPTLADIAVASAETARLFDIDPKIAMLSFSTKGSGKSEDVDKVVEATTLVKEGHPEVEIDGELQFDAAFVPAVARQKAPDSEVAGRANVFIFPDIQSGNIGYKIAQRLGNFEAIGPILQGLNAPVSDLSRGCNEEDVYKLAIITAAQALK
;
A
#
# COMPACT_ATOMS: atom_id res chain seq x y z
N MET A 1 12.85 -14.40 -11.81
CA MET A 1 11.39 -14.64 -11.70
C MET A 1 10.73 -13.29 -11.77
N GLU A 2 9.74 -13.14 -12.63
CA GLU A 2 8.97 -11.89 -12.72
C GLU A 2 8.34 -11.59 -11.36
N LEU A 3 8.25 -10.30 -11.02
CA LEU A 3 7.78 -9.80 -9.72
C LEU A 3 6.44 -10.43 -9.31
N PHE A 4 5.47 -10.42 -10.22
CA PHE A 4 4.12 -10.91 -9.94
C PHE A 4 4.03 -12.43 -9.88
N GLU A 5 4.90 -13.17 -10.56
CA GLU A 5 4.91 -14.63 -10.47
C GLU A 5 5.30 -15.11 -9.07
N SER A 6 6.26 -14.43 -8.43
CA SER A 6 6.60 -14.71 -7.03
C SER A 6 5.42 -14.44 -6.10
N LEU A 7 4.74 -13.28 -6.24
CA LEU A 7 3.57 -12.94 -5.43
C LEU A 7 2.41 -13.92 -5.64
N LYS A 8 2.11 -14.28 -6.89
CA LYS A 8 1.07 -15.28 -7.24
C LYS A 8 1.34 -16.62 -6.56
N GLN A 9 2.60 -17.09 -6.58
CA GLN A 9 2.97 -18.33 -5.89
C GLN A 9 2.74 -18.25 -4.37
N LYS A 10 3.01 -17.08 -3.75
CA LYS A 10 2.80 -16.87 -2.31
C LYS A 10 1.33 -16.92 -1.92
N ILE A 11 0.42 -16.37 -2.74
CA ILE A 11 -1.01 -16.27 -2.44
C ILE A 11 -1.85 -17.44 -2.95
N SER A 12 -1.36 -18.19 -3.94
CA SER A 12 -2.08 -19.31 -4.53
C SER A 12 -2.47 -20.36 -3.48
N GLY A 13 -3.73 -20.80 -3.49
CA GLY A 13 -4.27 -21.79 -2.55
C GLY A 13 -4.41 -21.32 -1.10
N LYS A 14 -4.39 -19.99 -0.86
CA LYS A 14 -4.56 -19.41 0.48
C LYS A 14 -6.00 -18.98 0.79
N ASP A 15 -6.91 -19.11 -0.17
CA ASP A 15 -8.34 -18.76 -0.05
C ASP A 15 -8.59 -17.33 0.46
N LEU A 16 -7.72 -16.39 0.05
CA LEU A 16 -7.78 -14.99 0.49
C LEU A 16 -8.97 -14.28 -0.14
N LYS A 17 -9.75 -13.57 0.67
CA LYS A 17 -10.89 -12.75 0.24
C LYS A 17 -10.51 -11.28 0.14
N ILE A 18 -10.68 -10.71 -1.04
CA ILE A 18 -10.41 -9.28 -1.28
C ILE A 18 -11.71 -8.56 -1.64
N VAL A 19 -12.01 -7.50 -0.88
CA VAL A 19 -13.20 -6.66 -1.08
C VAL A 19 -12.94 -5.61 -2.15
N PHE A 20 -13.93 -5.47 -3.03
CA PHE A 20 -14.00 -4.44 -4.06
C PHE A 20 -15.28 -3.62 -3.86
N PRO A 21 -15.19 -2.43 -3.22
CA PRO A 21 -16.35 -1.58 -2.95
C PRO A 21 -17.07 -1.06 -4.20
N GLU A 22 -16.38 -1.03 -5.32
CA GLU A 22 -16.85 -0.50 -6.60
C GLU A 22 -17.40 -1.63 -7.50
N GLY A 23 -18.38 -2.38 -6.99
CA GLY A 23 -18.85 -3.64 -7.56
C GLY A 23 -19.52 -3.55 -8.93
N THR A 24 -19.76 -2.34 -9.47
CA THR A 24 -20.30 -2.14 -10.84
C THR A 24 -19.24 -1.59 -11.80
N ASP A 25 -18.02 -1.25 -11.34
CA ASP A 25 -16.97 -0.77 -12.23
C ASP A 25 -16.42 -1.91 -13.10
N THR A 26 -16.43 -1.73 -14.40
CA THR A 26 -16.08 -2.78 -15.36
C THR A 26 -14.63 -3.21 -15.31
N ARG A 27 -13.71 -2.32 -14.90
CA ARG A 27 -12.28 -2.63 -14.71
C ARG A 27 -12.08 -3.52 -13.50
N ILE A 28 -12.82 -3.22 -12.43
CA ILE A 28 -12.83 -4.03 -11.20
C ILE A 28 -13.38 -5.43 -11.49
N LEU A 29 -14.55 -5.53 -12.14
CA LEU A 29 -15.15 -6.81 -12.46
C LEU A 29 -14.28 -7.68 -13.38
N GLY A 30 -13.63 -7.07 -14.39
CA GLY A 30 -12.70 -7.77 -15.27
C GLY A 30 -11.49 -8.33 -14.53
N ALA A 31 -10.83 -7.50 -13.73
CA ALA A 31 -9.68 -7.92 -12.93
C ALA A 31 -10.05 -9.00 -11.90
N ALA A 32 -11.16 -8.82 -11.19
CA ALA A 32 -11.64 -9.77 -10.18
C ALA A 32 -11.98 -11.14 -10.81
N ASN A 33 -12.61 -11.15 -11.98
CA ASN A 33 -12.88 -12.39 -12.71
C ASN A 33 -11.59 -13.13 -13.08
N ARG A 34 -10.58 -12.43 -13.57
CA ARG A 34 -9.26 -13.03 -13.88
C ARG A 34 -8.59 -13.60 -12.64
N LEU A 35 -8.57 -12.83 -11.54
CA LEU A 35 -7.98 -13.24 -10.27
C LEU A 35 -8.64 -14.51 -9.70
N ASN A 36 -9.97 -14.59 -9.82
CA ASN A 36 -10.73 -15.76 -9.40
C ASN A 36 -10.46 -16.97 -10.31
N ALA A 37 -10.44 -16.76 -11.63
CA ALA A 37 -10.16 -17.82 -12.59
C ALA A 37 -8.73 -18.35 -12.46
N ASP A 38 -7.77 -17.49 -12.12
CA ASP A 38 -6.37 -17.86 -11.85
C ASP A 38 -6.20 -18.56 -10.47
N GLY A 39 -7.27 -18.66 -9.65
CA GLY A 39 -7.23 -19.27 -8.32
C GLY A 39 -6.39 -18.50 -7.30
N LEU A 40 -6.29 -17.18 -7.45
CA LEU A 40 -5.43 -16.34 -6.63
C LEU A 40 -6.14 -15.74 -5.42
N ILE A 41 -7.40 -15.31 -5.60
CA ILE A 41 -8.25 -14.75 -4.55
C ILE A 41 -9.72 -15.12 -4.76
N THR A 42 -10.51 -14.97 -3.72
CA THR A 42 -11.99 -14.95 -3.79
C THR A 42 -12.44 -13.49 -3.74
N PRO A 43 -12.95 -12.92 -4.86
CA PRO A 43 -13.46 -11.54 -4.88
C PRO A 43 -14.75 -11.39 -4.11
N VAL A 44 -14.87 -10.27 -3.37
CA VAL A 44 -16.06 -9.87 -2.63
C VAL A 44 -16.49 -8.49 -3.13
N PHE A 45 -17.66 -8.37 -3.75
CA PHE A 45 -18.17 -7.11 -4.27
C PHE A 45 -19.14 -6.43 -3.29
N ILE A 46 -19.12 -5.10 -3.25
CA ILE A 46 -20.11 -4.30 -2.54
C ILE A 46 -20.98 -3.57 -3.55
N GLY A 47 -22.29 -3.61 -3.34
CA GLY A 47 -23.28 -2.93 -4.17
C GLY A 47 -24.60 -3.66 -4.23
N ASN A 48 -25.57 -3.09 -4.94
CA ASN A 48 -26.85 -3.73 -5.14
C ASN A 48 -26.66 -5.05 -5.90
N VAL A 49 -27.11 -6.16 -5.30
CA VAL A 49 -26.89 -7.52 -5.82
C VAL A 49 -27.36 -7.66 -7.27
N LYS A 50 -28.53 -7.09 -7.59
CA LYS A 50 -29.10 -7.17 -8.94
C LYS A 50 -28.23 -6.42 -9.95
N GLU A 51 -27.83 -5.19 -9.64
CA GLU A 51 -27.02 -4.35 -10.54
C GLU A 51 -25.65 -4.96 -10.79
N VAL A 52 -24.97 -5.45 -9.74
CA VAL A 52 -23.67 -6.12 -9.87
C VAL A 52 -23.80 -7.37 -10.72
N THR A 53 -24.84 -8.20 -10.47
CA THR A 53 -25.10 -9.42 -11.24
C THR A 53 -25.37 -9.13 -12.70
N GLU A 54 -26.22 -8.15 -13.00
CA GLU A 54 -26.54 -7.76 -14.37
C GLU A 54 -25.31 -7.22 -15.11
N THR A 55 -24.45 -6.48 -14.39
CA THR A 55 -23.19 -5.96 -14.96
C THR A 55 -22.22 -7.10 -15.28
N LEU A 56 -22.06 -8.09 -14.40
CA LEU A 56 -21.25 -9.29 -14.65
C LEU A 56 -21.75 -10.03 -15.91
N ILE A 57 -23.04 -10.32 -15.98
CA ILE A 57 -23.66 -11.03 -17.11
C ILE A 57 -23.46 -10.26 -18.43
N SER A 58 -23.63 -8.93 -18.42
CA SER A 58 -23.45 -8.09 -19.60
C SER A 58 -22.02 -8.15 -20.18
N ARG A 59 -21.06 -8.51 -19.35
CA ARG A 59 -19.66 -8.73 -19.73
C ARG A 59 -19.32 -10.19 -20.04
N GLY A 60 -20.29 -11.09 -20.02
CA GLY A 60 -20.09 -12.52 -20.23
C GLY A 60 -19.42 -13.23 -19.06
N ILE A 61 -19.46 -12.63 -17.86
CA ILE A 61 -18.90 -13.22 -16.64
C ILE A 61 -20.03 -13.95 -15.91
N ASN A 62 -19.81 -15.23 -15.56
CA ASN A 62 -20.75 -15.97 -14.73
C ASN A 62 -20.72 -15.44 -13.29
N PRO A 63 -21.84 -14.94 -12.74
CA PRO A 63 -21.88 -14.43 -11.37
C PRO A 63 -21.81 -15.50 -10.28
N GLU A 64 -21.95 -16.78 -10.63
CA GLU A 64 -21.84 -17.88 -9.67
C GLU A 64 -20.41 -17.96 -9.10
N GLY A 65 -20.30 -18.00 -7.78
CA GLY A 65 -19.02 -18.07 -7.07
C GLY A 65 -18.46 -16.72 -6.61
N PHE A 66 -19.13 -15.60 -6.93
CA PHE A 66 -18.80 -14.31 -6.32
C PHE A 66 -19.68 -14.00 -5.12
N GLU A 67 -19.06 -13.50 -4.05
CA GLU A 67 -19.80 -12.95 -2.91
C GLU A 67 -20.14 -11.49 -3.20
N ILE A 68 -21.44 -11.12 -3.06
CA ILE A 68 -21.91 -9.76 -3.25
C ILE A 68 -22.63 -9.33 -1.98
N TYR A 69 -22.20 -8.25 -1.36
CA TYR A 69 -22.85 -7.66 -0.19
C TYR A 69 -23.54 -6.35 -0.57
N ASP A 70 -24.85 -6.29 -0.32
CA ASP A 70 -25.65 -5.07 -0.44
C ASP A 70 -25.76 -4.44 0.95
N PRO A 71 -25.17 -3.25 1.20
CA PRO A 71 -25.27 -2.58 2.50
C PRO A 71 -26.71 -2.36 2.97
N GLU A 72 -27.65 -2.16 2.04
CA GLU A 72 -29.06 -1.93 2.38
C GLU A 72 -29.83 -3.23 2.73
N ASN A 73 -29.31 -4.39 2.29
CA ASN A 73 -29.99 -5.69 2.45
C ASN A 73 -29.09 -6.76 3.08
N CYS A 74 -28.07 -6.35 3.85
CA CYS A 74 -27.13 -7.28 4.47
C CYS A 74 -27.68 -7.80 5.82
N GLY A 75 -27.85 -9.11 5.94
CA GLY A 75 -28.29 -9.75 7.20
C GLY A 75 -27.32 -9.57 8.38
N ARG A 76 -26.11 -9.02 8.15
CA ARG A 76 -25.11 -8.71 9.18
C ARG A 76 -25.06 -7.22 9.54
N PHE A 77 -25.93 -6.40 8.98
CA PHE A 77 -25.86 -4.94 9.09
C PHE A 77 -25.96 -4.45 10.54
N GLU A 78 -26.84 -5.04 11.34
CA GLU A 78 -27.00 -4.65 12.75
C GLU A 78 -25.73 -5.00 13.56
N THR A 79 -25.20 -6.21 13.44
CA THR A 79 -23.94 -6.62 14.11
C THR A 79 -22.76 -5.75 13.67
N MET A 80 -22.71 -5.38 12.38
CA MET A 80 -21.67 -4.48 11.84
C MET A 80 -21.82 -3.08 12.44
N THR A 81 -23.05 -2.58 12.58
CA THR A 81 -23.34 -1.29 13.21
C THR A 81 -22.87 -1.24 14.66
N GLU A 82 -23.23 -2.23 15.45
CA GLU A 82 -22.79 -2.36 16.86
C GLU A 82 -21.26 -2.38 16.95
N THR A 83 -20.62 -3.22 16.14
CA THR A 83 -19.15 -3.33 16.08
C THR A 83 -18.50 -2.01 15.68
N PHE A 84 -19.09 -1.28 14.73
CA PHE A 84 -18.57 0.02 14.29
C PHE A 84 -18.69 1.07 15.40
N VAL A 85 -19.83 1.18 16.08
CA VAL A 85 -20.03 2.10 17.22
C VAL A 85 -19.00 1.81 18.31
N GLU A 86 -18.81 0.55 18.69
CA GLU A 86 -17.79 0.15 19.66
C GLU A 86 -16.38 0.55 19.20
N ARG A 87 -16.04 0.26 17.96
CA ARG A 87 -14.74 0.61 17.36
C ARG A 87 -14.48 2.11 17.37
N ARG A 88 -15.53 2.92 17.19
CA ARG A 88 -15.46 4.40 17.21
C ARG A 88 -15.45 5.00 18.61
N LYS A 89 -15.64 4.19 19.67
CA LYS A 89 -15.54 4.59 21.07
C LYS A 89 -16.39 5.84 21.40
N GLY A 90 -17.68 5.83 21.04
CA GLY A 90 -18.62 6.91 21.30
C GLY A 90 -18.47 8.15 20.41
N LYS A 91 -17.66 8.10 19.35
CA LYS A 91 -17.53 9.21 18.38
C LYS A 91 -18.66 9.25 17.35
N VAL A 92 -19.52 8.25 17.34
CA VAL A 92 -20.69 8.13 16.46
C VAL A 92 -21.85 7.51 17.24
N THR A 93 -23.10 7.95 16.96
CA THR A 93 -24.30 7.29 17.45
C THR A 93 -24.64 6.08 16.55
N GLU A 94 -25.57 5.24 16.98
CA GLU A 94 -26.04 4.10 16.19
C GLU A 94 -26.69 4.56 14.88
N GLU A 95 -27.50 5.62 14.90
CA GLU A 95 -28.12 6.19 13.72
C GLU A 95 -27.09 6.72 12.73
N GLN A 96 -26.05 7.42 13.23
CA GLN A 96 -24.94 7.89 12.40
C GLN A 96 -24.15 6.71 11.83
N ALA A 97 -23.95 5.66 12.60
CA ALA A 97 -23.26 4.46 12.17
C ALA A 97 -24.00 3.77 11.02
N LYS A 98 -25.33 3.63 11.14
CA LYS A 98 -26.19 3.06 10.09
C LYS A 98 -26.11 3.85 8.78
N GLU A 99 -26.02 5.17 8.86
CA GLU A 99 -25.88 6.00 7.65
C GLU A 99 -24.48 5.92 7.04
N ILE A 100 -23.42 5.93 7.87
CA ILE A 100 -22.03 5.81 7.40
C ILE A 100 -21.78 4.46 6.76
N LEU A 101 -22.36 3.39 7.27
CA LEU A 101 -22.16 2.02 6.75
C LEU A 101 -22.90 1.74 5.44
N LYS A 102 -23.73 2.65 4.95
CA LYS A 102 -24.25 2.58 3.57
C LYS A 102 -23.19 2.93 2.53
N ASP A 103 -22.13 3.64 2.93
CA ASP A 103 -20.98 3.92 2.07
C ASP A 103 -20.20 2.64 1.79
N PRO A 104 -19.98 2.27 0.51
CA PRO A 104 -19.34 1.00 0.14
C PRO A 104 -17.90 0.84 0.69
N ASN A 105 -17.14 1.96 0.80
CA ASN A 105 -15.79 1.90 1.34
C ASN A 105 -15.80 1.66 2.85
N CYS A 106 -16.71 2.31 3.57
CA CYS A 106 -16.89 2.08 5.01
C CYS A 106 -17.36 0.65 5.27
N PHE A 107 -18.34 0.18 4.51
CA PHE A 107 -18.86 -1.20 4.61
C PHE A 107 -17.76 -2.23 4.32
N GLY A 108 -17.04 -2.08 3.20
CA GLY A 108 -15.94 -2.98 2.83
C GLY A 108 -14.81 -2.98 3.86
N THR A 109 -14.46 -1.81 4.39
CA THR A 109 -13.47 -1.69 5.46
C THR A 109 -13.93 -2.44 6.73
N MET A 110 -15.22 -2.43 7.05
CA MET A 110 -15.77 -3.19 8.18
C MET A 110 -15.73 -4.70 7.93
N LEU A 111 -15.95 -5.19 6.70
CA LEU A 111 -15.78 -6.60 6.39
C LEU A 111 -14.35 -7.06 6.67
N VAL A 112 -13.36 -6.24 6.31
CA VAL A 112 -11.95 -6.52 6.61
C VAL A 112 -11.68 -6.47 8.13
N TYR A 113 -12.19 -5.45 8.81
CA TYR A 113 -12.01 -5.31 10.27
C TYR A 113 -12.61 -6.47 11.06
N MET A 114 -13.76 -6.99 10.62
CA MET A 114 -14.46 -8.12 11.25
C MET A 114 -13.87 -9.48 10.86
N GLY A 115 -12.82 -9.52 10.02
CA GLY A 115 -12.19 -10.76 9.55
C GLY A 115 -13.05 -11.60 8.60
N ILE A 116 -14.04 -10.97 7.96
CA ILE A 116 -14.87 -11.60 6.91
C ILE A 116 -14.11 -11.61 5.58
N ALA A 117 -13.23 -10.64 5.38
CA ALA A 117 -12.30 -10.55 4.27
C ALA A 117 -10.90 -10.19 4.75
N ASP A 118 -9.89 -10.45 3.92
CA ASP A 118 -8.47 -10.32 4.26
C ASP A 118 -7.88 -8.97 3.85
N GLY A 119 -8.51 -8.28 2.88
CA GLY A 119 -8.07 -6.99 2.41
C GLY A 119 -9.11 -6.31 1.52
N MET A 120 -8.83 -5.06 1.15
CA MET A 120 -9.72 -4.25 0.31
C MET A 120 -8.93 -3.50 -0.75
N VAL A 121 -9.46 -3.42 -1.98
CA VAL A 121 -8.95 -2.60 -3.08
C VAL A 121 -10.08 -1.69 -3.56
N SER A 122 -9.86 -0.38 -3.53
CA SER A 122 -10.82 0.64 -3.96
C SER A 122 -10.09 1.81 -4.64
N GLY A 123 -10.81 2.79 -5.16
CA GLY A 123 -10.27 4.03 -5.72
C GLY A 123 -10.41 4.18 -7.23
N ALA A 124 -11.01 3.20 -7.93
CA ALA A 124 -11.24 3.29 -9.37
C ALA A 124 -12.24 4.42 -9.71
N ILE A 125 -13.20 4.71 -8.84
CA ILE A 125 -14.15 5.83 -8.96
C ILE A 125 -14.14 6.75 -7.74
N HIS A 126 -13.77 6.25 -6.56
CA HIS A 126 -13.68 7.02 -5.33
C HIS A 126 -12.36 7.83 -5.27
N SER A 127 -12.34 8.85 -4.40
CA SER A 127 -11.11 9.57 -4.11
C SER A 127 -10.23 8.80 -3.12
N THR A 128 -8.93 9.07 -3.12
CA THR A 128 -8.00 8.56 -2.09
C THR A 128 -8.51 8.82 -0.66
N ALA A 129 -9.13 9.98 -0.42
CA ALA A 129 -9.67 10.30 0.89
C ALA A 129 -10.84 9.38 1.29
N ASP A 130 -11.67 8.97 0.34
CA ASP A 130 -12.82 8.09 0.59
C ASP A 130 -12.39 6.66 0.87
N THR A 131 -11.26 6.21 0.31
CA THR A 131 -10.65 4.91 0.57
C THR A 131 -9.84 4.91 1.87
N VAL A 132 -8.97 5.90 2.06
CA VAL A 132 -8.00 5.90 3.17
C VAL A 132 -8.63 6.30 4.50
N ARG A 133 -9.61 7.22 4.51
CA ARG A 133 -10.26 7.68 5.76
C ARG A 133 -10.95 6.56 6.54
N PRO A 134 -11.79 5.68 5.94
CA PRO A 134 -12.33 4.51 6.62
C PRO A 134 -11.23 3.58 7.16
N ALA A 135 -10.20 3.31 6.36
CA ALA A 135 -9.08 2.47 6.78
C ALA A 135 -8.39 3.03 8.05
N LEU A 136 -8.08 4.33 8.09
CA LEU A 136 -7.50 4.99 9.27
C LEU A 136 -8.43 4.99 10.48
N GLN A 137 -9.72 5.10 10.28
CA GLN A 137 -10.71 5.17 11.35
C GLN A 137 -11.06 3.81 11.94
N ILE A 138 -11.10 2.78 11.12
CA ILE A 138 -11.59 1.42 11.44
C ILE A 138 -10.44 0.44 11.63
N ILE A 139 -9.62 0.24 10.61
CA ILE A 139 -8.46 -0.68 10.66
C ILE A 139 -7.40 -0.13 11.60
N LYS A 140 -7.03 1.14 11.43
CA LYS A 140 -5.95 1.85 12.12
C LYS A 140 -4.57 1.29 11.76
N THR A 141 -3.55 1.89 12.35
CA THR A 141 -2.16 1.43 12.19
C THR A 141 -1.89 0.18 13.02
N LYS A 142 -0.87 -0.57 12.62
CA LYS A 142 -0.28 -1.65 13.44
C LYS A 142 0.15 -1.09 14.81
N PRO A 143 0.18 -1.94 15.87
CA PRO A 143 0.74 -1.52 17.15
C PRO A 143 2.17 -0.98 17.00
N GLY A 144 2.43 0.18 17.61
CA GLY A 144 3.74 0.85 17.54
C GLY A 144 3.95 1.75 16.31
N VAL A 145 3.15 1.63 15.25
CA VAL A 145 3.24 2.47 14.05
C VAL A 145 2.38 3.71 14.21
N LYS A 146 2.98 4.90 14.04
CA LYS A 146 2.29 6.19 14.24
C LYS A 146 1.50 6.64 13.03
N SER A 147 1.97 6.35 11.81
CA SER A 147 1.38 6.85 10.58
C SER A 147 1.37 5.79 9.49
N VAL A 148 0.33 5.86 8.65
CA VAL A 148 0.30 5.14 7.36
C VAL A 148 1.19 5.88 6.38
N SER A 149 1.86 5.17 5.50
CA SER A 149 2.67 5.72 4.42
C SER A 149 2.33 5.08 3.07
N GLY A 150 2.80 5.67 1.98
CA GLY A 150 2.55 5.18 0.62
C GLY A 150 3.85 4.97 -0.13
N ALA A 151 4.20 3.72 -0.41
CA ALA A 151 5.37 3.39 -1.20
C ALA A 151 5.03 3.03 -2.65
N PHE A 152 6.01 3.22 -3.53
CA PHE A 152 5.98 2.66 -4.88
C PHE A 152 7.07 1.63 -5.04
N ILE A 153 6.74 0.50 -5.68
CA ILE A 153 7.77 -0.34 -6.26
C ILE A 153 8.05 0.15 -7.67
N MET A 154 9.30 0.48 -7.91
CA MET A 154 9.82 0.96 -9.19
C MET A 154 10.50 -0.21 -9.88
N VAL A 155 9.98 -0.63 -11.03
CA VAL A 155 10.48 -1.80 -11.76
C VAL A 155 10.94 -1.43 -13.14
N ARG A 156 12.03 -2.00 -13.60
CA ARG A 156 12.56 -1.84 -14.95
C ARG A 156 13.39 -3.04 -15.38
N GLY A 157 13.57 -3.17 -16.69
CA GLY A 157 14.44 -4.17 -17.30
C GLY A 157 13.74 -5.47 -17.62
N ARG A 158 14.50 -6.41 -18.21
CA ARG A 158 13.98 -7.74 -18.57
C ARG A 158 13.74 -8.54 -17.30
N ASP A 159 12.57 -9.16 -17.20
CA ASP A 159 12.17 -9.99 -16.06
C ASP A 159 12.20 -9.23 -14.72
N ASP A 160 11.89 -7.91 -14.75
CA ASP A 160 11.87 -7.02 -13.57
C ASP A 160 13.15 -7.12 -12.73
N ASN A 161 14.30 -7.16 -13.38
CA ASN A 161 15.59 -7.37 -12.69
C ASN A 161 16.09 -6.14 -11.95
N GLU A 162 15.56 -4.95 -12.26
CA GLU A 162 15.79 -3.72 -11.51
C GLU A 162 14.55 -3.40 -10.67
N LYS A 163 14.64 -3.54 -9.36
CA LYS A 163 13.54 -3.34 -8.41
C LYS A 163 13.98 -2.44 -7.28
N TYR A 164 13.23 -1.38 -7.04
CA TYR A 164 13.51 -0.41 -5.96
C TYR A 164 12.21 -0.04 -5.24
N ILE A 165 12.29 0.23 -3.94
CA ILE A 165 11.18 0.79 -3.17
C ILE A 165 11.42 2.28 -2.93
N PHE A 166 10.45 3.11 -3.26
CA PHE A 166 10.42 4.54 -3.01
C PHE A 166 9.34 4.85 -1.96
N GLY A 167 9.72 5.32 -0.79
CA GLY A 167 8.83 5.67 0.34
C GLY A 167 9.22 7.01 0.99
N ASP A 168 8.32 7.82 1.50
CA ASP A 168 6.91 7.95 1.18
C ASP A 168 6.74 8.89 -0.01
N CYS A 169 5.88 8.53 -0.94
CA CYS A 169 5.66 9.33 -2.14
C CYS A 169 4.22 9.85 -2.28
N ALA A 170 3.32 9.55 -1.31
CA ALA A 170 1.89 9.72 -1.52
C ALA A 170 1.07 10.22 -0.32
N ILE A 171 1.50 10.03 0.94
CA ILE A 171 0.67 10.22 2.12
C ILE A 171 1.19 11.33 3.05
N ASN A 172 2.42 11.26 3.53
CA ASN A 172 2.95 12.16 4.55
C ASN A 172 3.60 13.38 3.92
N ILE A 173 2.95 14.55 4.04
CA ILE A 173 3.40 15.79 3.41
C ILE A 173 4.77 16.22 3.95
N LYS A 174 4.90 16.28 5.27
CA LYS A 174 6.13 16.70 5.96
C LYS A 174 6.30 15.86 7.23
N PRO A 175 6.78 14.60 7.12
CA PRO A 175 6.96 13.72 8.28
C PRO A 175 8.01 14.29 9.25
N ASP A 176 7.80 14.11 10.53
CA ASP A 176 8.82 14.29 11.57
C ASP A 176 9.80 13.09 11.58
N ALA A 177 10.85 13.16 12.38
CA ALA A 177 11.87 12.11 12.43
C ALA A 177 11.30 10.74 12.87
N PRO A 178 10.43 10.63 13.89
CA PRO A 178 9.80 9.36 14.24
C PRO A 178 8.91 8.80 13.13
N THR A 179 8.13 9.63 12.46
CA THR A 179 7.29 9.20 11.33
C THR A 179 8.16 8.73 10.15
N LEU A 180 9.27 9.42 9.88
CA LEU A 180 10.20 9.04 8.82
C LEU A 180 10.90 7.71 9.14
N ALA A 181 11.18 7.43 10.40
CA ALA A 181 11.69 6.13 10.88
C ALA A 181 10.65 5.01 10.64
N ASP A 182 9.38 5.24 11.00
CA ASP A 182 8.29 4.28 10.74
C ASP A 182 8.15 3.98 9.23
N ILE A 183 8.26 5.01 8.37
CA ILE A 183 8.24 4.85 6.91
C ILE A 183 9.37 3.93 6.44
N ALA A 184 10.57 4.10 6.98
CA ALA A 184 11.73 3.27 6.62
C ALA A 184 11.51 1.80 6.98
N VAL A 185 11.05 1.52 8.21
CA VAL A 185 10.75 0.16 8.68
C VAL A 185 9.63 -0.49 7.85
N ALA A 186 8.53 0.23 7.59
CA ALA A 186 7.44 -0.25 6.77
C ALA A 186 7.87 -0.52 5.31
N SER A 187 8.79 0.30 4.78
CA SER A 187 9.35 0.11 3.44
C SER A 187 10.28 -1.10 3.36
N ALA A 188 10.98 -1.46 4.45
CA ALA A 188 11.72 -2.72 4.55
C ALA A 188 10.79 -3.93 4.48
N GLU A 189 9.65 -3.90 5.19
CA GLU A 189 8.63 -4.95 5.12
C GLU A 189 8.09 -5.09 3.70
N THR A 190 7.79 -3.96 3.06
CA THR A 190 7.34 -3.94 1.65
C THR A 190 8.41 -4.51 0.71
N ALA A 191 9.67 -4.18 0.88
CA ALA A 191 10.76 -4.72 0.07
C ALA A 191 10.82 -6.26 0.17
N ARG A 192 10.73 -6.81 1.38
CA ARG A 192 10.73 -8.27 1.60
C ARG A 192 9.52 -8.97 0.96
N LEU A 193 8.36 -8.31 0.91
CA LEU A 193 7.20 -8.84 0.20
C LEU A 193 7.50 -9.15 -1.27
N PHE A 194 8.33 -8.33 -1.90
CA PHE A 194 8.78 -8.45 -3.28
C PHE A 194 10.11 -9.20 -3.46
N ASP A 195 10.55 -9.95 -2.44
CA ASP A 195 11.81 -10.69 -2.42
C ASP A 195 13.04 -9.79 -2.64
N ILE A 196 12.97 -8.56 -2.15
CA ILE A 196 14.08 -7.62 -2.11
C ILE A 196 14.68 -7.66 -0.70
N ASP A 197 15.97 -7.98 -0.59
CA ASP A 197 16.75 -7.81 0.64
C ASP A 197 16.98 -6.31 0.87
N PRO A 198 16.31 -5.67 1.88
CA PRO A 198 16.27 -4.23 1.96
C PRO A 198 17.59 -3.61 2.41
N LYS A 199 18.11 -2.70 1.60
CA LYS A 199 19.23 -1.80 1.91
C LYS A 199 18.72 -0.38 1.81
N ILE A 200 18.47 0.23 2.98
CA ILE A 200 17.68 1.47 3.07
C ILE A 200 18.60 2.69 3.11
N ALA A 201 18.40 3.60 2.16
CA ALA A 201 19.01 4.92 2.18
C ALA A 201 17.99 5.97 2.62
N MET A 202 18.30 6.68 3.70
CA MET A 202 17.55 7.86 4.14
C MET A 202 18.07 9.08 3.36
N LEU A 203 17.25 9.57 2.43
CA LEU A 203 17.66 10.55 1.44
C LEU A 203 17.69 11.98 1.97
N SER A 204 18.67 12.72 1.52
CA SER A 204 18.85 14.16 1.76
C SER A 204 19.63 14.79 0.62
N PHE A 205 19.68 16.12 0.58
CA PHE A 205 20.65 16.84 -0.25
C PHE A 205 22.08 16.81 0.36
N SER A 206 22.24 16.30 1.59
CA SER A 206 23.49 16.13 2.30
C SER A 206 23.94 14.67 2.33
N THR A 207 25.23 14.42 2.40
CA THR A 207 25.85 13.12 2.68
C THR A 207 26.85 13.27 3.82
N LYS A 208 26.57 12.60 4.95
CA LYS A 208 27.49 12.53 6.11
C LYS A 208 28.01 13.88 6.55
N GLY A 209 27.09 14.85 6.72
CA GLY A 209 27.41 16.19 7.22
C GLY A 209 27.91 17.19 6.18
N SER A 210 27.81 16.88 4.88
CA SER A 210 28.19 17.82 3.81
C SER A 210 27.30 19.05 3.71
N GLY A 211 26.05 18.98 4.22
CA GLY A 211 25.11 20.07 4.34
C GLY A 211 24.54 20.19 5.76
N LYS A 212 23.96 21.35 6.09
CA LYS A 212 23.34 21.59 7.41
C LYS A 212 21.99 22.29 7.24
N SER A 213 20.96 21.72 7.82
CA SER A 213 19.61 22.32 7.96
C SER A 213 18.78 21.46 8.92
N GLU A 214 17.67 22.00 9.39
CA GLU A 214 16.70 21.23 10.18
C GLU A 214 16.19 19.98 9.43
N ASP A 215 16.07 20.03 8.10
CA ASP A 215 15.67 18.88 7.29
C ASP A 215 16.76 17.80 7.26
N VAL A 216 18.05 18.18 7.29
CA VAL A 216 19.17 17.22 7.40
C VAL A 216 19.16 16.58 8.79
N ASP A 217 19.03 17.39 9.85
CA ASP A 217 19.00 16.92 11.24
C ASP A 217 17.86 15.93 11.46
N LYS A 218 16.68 16.20 10.90
CA LYS A 218 15.53 15.28 10.90
C LYS A 218 15.86 13.92 10.29
N VAL A 219 16.54 13.88 9.14
CA VAL A 219 16.91 12.62 8.47
C VAL A 219 17.95 11.85 9.28
N VAL A 220 18.93 12.54 9.87
CA VAL A 220 19.93 11.93 10.77
C VAL A 220 19.26 11.33 12.00
N GLU A 221 18.35 12.08 12.64
CA GLU A 221 17.59 11.60 13.80
C GLU A 221 16.75 10.36 13.42
N ALA A 222 16.02 10.39 12.32
CA ALA A 222 15.23 9.25 11.85
C ALA A 222 16.11 8.01 11.60
N THR A 223 17.28 8.19 10.99
CA THR A 223 18.23 7.10 10.77
C THR A 223 18.70 6.49 12.10
N THR A 224 18.98 7.32 13.09
CA THR A 224 19.40 6.88 14.42
C THR A 224 18.29 6.09 15.11
N LEU A 225 17.04 6.60 15.08
CA LEU A 225 15.89 5.92 15.65
C LEU A 225 15.68 4.51 15.08
N VAL A 226 15.86 4.33 13.77
CA VAL A 226 15.76 2.99 13.16
C VAL A 226 16.93 2.10 13.60
N LYS A 227 18.17 2.60 13.59
CA LYS A 227 19.33 1.81 14.02
C LYS A 227 19.23 1.33 15.47
N GLU A 228 18.66 2.15 16.36
CA GLU A 228 18.47 1.82 17.77
C GLU A 228 17.26 0.89 18.01
N GLY A 229 16.15 1.14 17.32
CA GLY A 229 14.90 0.39 17.50
C GLY A 229 14.81 -0.90 16.69
N HIS A 230 15.51 -0.97 15.57
CA HIS A 230 15.44 -2.05 14.58
C HIS A 230 16.84 -2.42 14.05
N PRO A 231 17.73 -2.98 14.91
CA PRO A 231 19.11 -3.30 14.54
C PRO A 231 19.23 -4.34 13.43
N GLU A 232 18.16 -5.07 13.14
CA GLU A 232 18.08 -6.05 12.05
C GLU A 232 17.87 -5.40 10.66
N VAL A 233 17.63 -4.08 10.62
CA VAL A 233 17.36 -3.35 9.37
C VAL A 233 18.66 -2.70 8.88
N GLU A 234 19.12 -3.09 7.69
CA GLU A 234 20.26 -2.45 7.03
C GLU A 234 19.87 -1.05 6.53
N ILE A 235 20.24 -0.02 7.29
CA ILE A 235 19.90 1.37 7.00
C ILE A 235 21.09 2.30 7.18
N ASP A 236 21.20 3.31 6.31
CA ASP A 236 22.12 4.41 6.51
C ASP A 236 21.56 5.74 5.95
N GLY A 237 22.09 6.83 6.48
CA GLY A 237 21.69 8.20 6.16
C GLY A 237 22.44 9.19 7.07
N GLU A 238 22.36 10.46 6.78
CA GLU A 238 21.74 11.00 5.55
C GLU A 238 22.65 10.78 4.34
N LEU A 239 22.04 10.47 3.19
CA LEU A 239 22.71 10.23 1.93
C LEU A 239 22.06 10.99 0.79
N GLN A 240 22.87 11.61 -0.08
CA GLN A 240 22.41 12.04 -1.39
C GLN A 240 22.09 10.82 -2.25
N PHE A 241 21.17 10.97 -3.21
CA PHE A 241 20.74 9.86 -4.06
C PHE A 241 21.91 9.23 -4.85
N ASP A 242 22.82 10.05 -5.38
CA ASP A 242 24.00 9.56 -6.08
C ASP A 242 24.94 8.75 -5.20
N ALA A 243 25.13 9.18 -3.94
CA ALA A 243 25.92 8.44 -2.96
C ALA A 243 25.22 7.13 -2.52
N ALA A 244 23.89 7.15 -2.39
CA ALA A 244 23.11 5.96 -2.05
C ALA A 244 23.12 4.90 -3.16
N PHE A 245 23.10 5.34 -4.43
CA PHE A 245 22.88 4.46 -5.58
C PHE A 245 24.15 4.08 -6.36
N VAL A 246 25.10 5.03 -6.52
CA VAL A 246 26.28 4.83 -7.39
C VAL A 246 27.51 4.41 -6.58
N PRO A 247 28.02 3.17 -6.76
CA PRO A 247 29.13 2.65 -5.95
C PRO A 247 30.42 3.52 -5.98
N ALA A 248 30.72 4.16 -7.12
CA ALA A 248 31.88 5.04 -7.23
C ALA A 248 31.74 6.32 -6.39
N VAL A 249 30.52 6.88 -6.35
CA VAL A 249 30.21 8.07 -5.52
C VAL A 249 30.18 7.72 -4.04
N ALA A 250 29.64 6.57 -3.70
CA ALA A 250 29.61 6.05 -2.34
C ALA A 250 31.02 5.96 -1.74
N ARG A 251 31.99 5.40 -2.48
CA ARG A 251 33.38 5.30 -2.03
C ARG A 251 34.04 6.67 -1.74
N GLN A 252 33.58 7.71 -2.41
CA GLN A 252 34.12 9.07 -2.19
C GLN A 252 33.42 9.80 -1.04
N LYS A 253 32.08 9.67 -0.94
CA LYS A 253 31.25 10.49 -0.04
C LYS A 253 30.91 9.79 1.28
N ALA A 254 30.85 8.47 1.28
CA ALA A 254 30.44 7.65 2.41
C ALA A 254 31.21 6.29 2.46
N PRO A 255 32.56 6.30 2.53
CA PRO A 255 33.37 5.08 2.41
C PRO A 255 33.10 4.05 3.50
N ASP A 256 32.65 4.48 4.68
CA ASP A 256 32.38 3.62 5.84
C ASP A 256 30.93 3.11 5.87
N SER A 257 30.10 3.45 4.88
CA SER A 257 28.70 3.03 4.81
C SER A 257 28.56 1.66 4.19
N GLU A 258 27.86 0.76 4.87
CA GLU A 258 27.53 -0.57 4.32
C GLU A 258 26.35 -0.53 3.34
N VAL A 259 25.59 0.56 3.30
CA VAL A 259 24.39 0.76 2.44
C VAL A 259 24.72 1.59 1.21
N ALA A 260 25.55 2.63 1.34
CA ALA A 260 25.86 3.53 0.24
C ALA A 260 26.40 2.78 -0.99
N GLY A 261 25.88 3.15 -2.16
CA GLY A 261 26.22 2.54 -3.44
C GLY A 261 25.55 1.18 -3.69
N ARG A 262 24.72 0.69 -2.77
CA ARG A 262 24.00 -0.59 -2.86
C ARG A 262 22.54 -0.48 -2.44
N ALA A 263 22.05 0.74 -2.15
CA ALA A 263 20.69 0.97 -1.70
C ALA A 263 19.66 0.53 -2.77
N ASN A 264 18.59 -0.10 -2.31
CA ASN A 264 17.46 -0.52 -3.10
C ASN A 264 16.10 -0.09 -2.50
N VAL A 265 16.14 0.53 -1.30
CA VAL A 265 15.01 1.19 -0.66
C VAL A 265 15.41 2.63 -0.39
N PHE A 266 14.65 3.58 -0.94
CA PHE A 266 14.95 5.00 -0.88
C PHE A 266 13.84 5.73 -0.13
N ILE A 267 14.17 6.32 1.03
CA ILE A 267 13.23 7.06 1.87
C ILE A 267 13.42 8.55 1.63
N PHE A 268 12.38 9.18 1.13
CA PHE A 268 12.37 10.60 0.81
C PHE A 268 12.01 11.43 2.04
N PRO A 269 12.66 12.59 2.26
CA PRO A 269 12.47 13.39 3.47
C PRO A 269 11.10 14.09 3.56
N ASP A 270 10.40 14.21 2.44
CA ASP A 270 9.06 14.79 2.32
C ASP A 270 8.33 14.31 1.06
N ILE A 271 7.03 14.56 0.99
CA ILE A 271 6.19 14.13 -0.13
C ILE A 271 6.59 14.80 -1.46
N GLN A 272 7.11 16.03 -1.44
CA GLN A 272 7.46 16.74 -2.66
C GLN A 272 8.62 16.05 -3.37
N SER A 273 9.68 15.74 -2.60
CA SER A 273 10.85 15.03 -3.13
C SER A 273 10.48 13.61 -3.59
N GLY A 274 9.68 12.88 -2.82
CA GLY A 274 9.23 11.54 -3.18
C GLY A 274 8.30 11.52 -4.40
N ASN A 275 7.29 12.38 -4.43
CA ASN A 275 6.31 12.45 -5.52
C ASN A 275 6.94 12.92 -6.85
N ILE A 276 7.83 13.91 -6.80
CA ILE A 276 8.59 14.36 -7.96
C ILE A 276 9.56 13.27 -8.40
N GLY A 277 10.30 12.68 -7.47
CA GLY A 277 11.33 11.67 -7.73
C GLY A 277 10.78 10.44 -8.46
N TYR A 278 9.70 9.82 -7.96
CA TYR A 278 9.15 8.63 -8.63
C TYR A 278 8.61 8.95 -10.02
N LYS A 279 7.99 10.13 -10.22
CA LYS A 279 7.48 10.54 -11.54
C LYS A 279 8.60 10.81 -12.54
N ILE A 280 9.71 11.39 -12.11
CA ILE A 280 10.91 11.53 -12.94
C ILE A 280 11.45 10.17 -13.35
N ALA A 281 11.63 9.27 -12.39
CA ALA A 281 12.08 7.91 -12.66
C ALA A 281 11.15 7.18 -13.63
N GLN A 282 9.82 7.30 -13.42
CA GLN A 282 8.81 6.70 -14.29
C GLN A 282 8.89 7.26 -15.72
N ARG A 283 8.89 8.60 -15.88
CA ARG A 283 8.74 9.23 -17.19
C ARG A 283 10.04 9.36 -17.98
N LEU A 284 11.15 9.65 -17.31
CA LEU A 284 12.46 9.80 -17.94
C LEU A 284 13.32 8.53 -17.82
N GLY A 285 13.16 7.77 -16.73
CA GLY A 285 13.93 6.56 -16.47
C GLY A 285 13.30 5.28 -17.01
N ASN A 286 12.11 5.36 -17.62
CA ASN A 286 11.34 4.19 -18.11
C ASN A 286 11.08 3.11 -17.04
N PHE A 287 10.92 3.52 -15.77
CA PHE A 287 10.44 2.63 -14.74
C PHE A 287 8.92 2.49 -14.80
N GLU A 288 8.40 1.30 -14.60
CA GLU A 288 7.03 1.11 -14.18
C GLU A 288 6.95 1.45 -12.68
N ALA A 289 6.03 2.34 -12.31
CA ALA A 289 5.76 2.71 -10.92
C ALA A 289 4.45 2.05 -10.49
N ILE A 290 4.54 1.05 -9.60
CA ILE A 290 3.38 0.30 -9.12
C ILE A 290 3.08 0.75 -7.69
N GLY A 291 1.88 1.28 -7.47
CA GLY A 291 1.48 1.86 -6.19
C GLY A 291 0.46 3.01 -6.36
N PRO A 292 0.17 3.77 -5.28
CA PRO A 292 0.83 3.64 -3.98
C PRO A 292 0.39 2.39 -3.21
N ILE A 293 1.35 1.69 -2.66
CA ILE A 293 1.15 0.59 -1.72
C ILE A 293 1.04 1.19 -0.34
N LEU A 294 -0.11 1.08 0.31
CA LEU A 294 -0.30 1.58 1.67
C LEU A 294 0.41 0.67 2.67
N GLN A 295 1.19 1.28 3.54
CA GLN A 295 2.03 0.63 4.55
C GLN A 295 1.59 1.03 5.95
N GLY A 296 1.83 0.16 6.94
CA GLY A 296 1.58 0.46 8.35
C GLY A 296 0.15 0.26 8.82
N LEU A 297 -0.81 -0.11 7.97
CA LEU A 297 -2.17 -0.49 8.36
C LEU A 297 -2.18 -1.87 9.04
N ASN A 298 -3.06 -2.05 10.01
CA ASN A 298 -3.23 -3.33 10.73
C ASN A 298 -3.89 -4.45 9.88
N ALA A 299 -4.51 -4.09 8.76
CA ALA A 299 -4.95 -4.98 7.70
C ALA A 299 -4.83 -4.25 6.34
N PRO A 300 -4.59 -4.95 5.22
CA PRO A 300 -4.31 -4.29 3.96
C PRO A 300 -5.54 -3.64 3.35
N VAL A 301 -5.39 -2.39 3.01
CA VAL A 301 -6.32 -1.60 2.18
C VAL A 301 -5.48 -0.89 1.14
N SER A 302 -5.86 -0.99 -0.12
CA SER A 302 -5.14 -0.38 -1.23
C SER A 302 -6.02 0.62 -1.98
N ASP A 303 -5.37 1.69 -2.44
CA ASP A 303 -6.01 2.80 -3.16
C ASP A 303 -5.55 2.84 -4.62
N LEU A 304 -6.51 2.73 -5.53
CA LEU A 304 -6.30 2.84 -6.97
C LEU A 304 -6.29 4.32 -7.40
N SER A 305 -5.65 4.60 -8.51
CA SER A 305 -5.90 5.84 -9.25
C SER A 305 -7.22 5.74 -10.02
N ARG A 306 -8.01 6.81 -10.07
CA ARG A 306 -9.21 6.89 -10.94
C ARG A 306 -8.91 6.69 -12.42
N GLY A 307 -7.66 6.90 -12.82
CA GLY A 307 -7.17 6.62 -14.16
C GLY A 307 -6.60 5.20 -14.35
N CYS A 308 -6.81 4.29 -13.39
CA CYS A 308 -6.35 2.90 -13.50
C CYS A 308 -7.04 2.16 -14.65
N ASN A 309 -6.36 1.15 -15.16
CA ASN A 309 -6.91 0.16 -16.08
C ASN A 309 -7.14 -1.18 -15.33
N GLU A 310 -7.67 -2.19 -16.03
CA GLU A 310 -7.93 -3.51 -15.47
C GLU A 310 -6.66 -4.20 -14.95
N GLU A 311 -5.52 -4.02 -15.64
CA GLU A 311 -4.24 -4.59 -15.24
C GLU A 311 -3.70 -3.98 -13.95
N ASP A 312 -3.90 -2.67 -13.75
CA ASP A 312 -3.53 -1.99 -12.50
C ASP A 312 -4.33 -2.56 -11.32
N VAL A 313 -5.64 -2.80 -11.51
CA VAL A 313 -6.49 -3.44 -10.49
C VAL A 313 -6.00 -4.85 -10.18
N TYR A 314 -5.73 -5.65 -11.21
CA TYR A 314 -5.23 -7.02 -11.08
C TYR A 314 -3.93 -7.07 -10.28
N LYS A 315 -2.97 -6.23 -10.63
CA LYS A 315 -1.67 -6.14 -9.95
C LYS A 315 -1.82 -5.69 -8.49
N LEU A 316 -2.62 -4.64 -8.24
CA LEU A 316 -2.79 -4.11 -6.89
C LEU A 316 -3.54 -5.09 -5.97
N ALA A 317 -4.50 -5.86 -6.50
CA ALA A 317 -5.19 -6.91 -5.75
C ALA A 317 -4.25 -8.05 -5.33
N ILE A 318 -3.31 -8.46 -6.20
CA ILE A 318 -2.28 -9.45 -5.85
C ILE A 318 -1.38 -8.92 -4.71
N ILE A 319 -0.97 -7.65 -4.78
CA ILE A 319 -0.16 -7.02 -3.73
C ILE A 319 -0.94 -6.99 -2.42
N THR A 320 -2.21 -6.58 -2.45
CA THR A 320 -3.09 -6.52 -1.28
C THR A 320 -3.26 -7.90 -0.65
N ALA A 321 -3.49 -8.93 -1.46
CA ALA A 321 -3.59 -10.31 -1.00
C ALA A 321 -2.27 -10.80 -0.38
N ALA A 322 -1.14 -10.47 -0.98
CA ALA A 322 0.17 -10.82 -0.44
C ALA A 322 0.47 -10.11 0.90
N GLN A 323 0.04 -8.85 1.05
CA GLN A 323 0.13 -8.13 2.34
C GLN A 323 -0.74 -8.74 3.45
N ALA A 324 -1.80 -9.46 3.09
CA ALA A 324 -2.69 -10.15 4.04
C ALA A 324 -2.08 -11.46 4.59
N LEU A 325 -1.05 -12.00 3.98
CA LEU A 325 -0.35 -13.19 4.49
C LEU A 325 0.32 -12.88 5.83
N LYS A 326 0.03 -13.68 6.82
CA LYS A 326 0.57 -13.57 8.19
C LYS A 326 1.83 -14.42 8.36
#